data_fa4c5d71d0f2a63a88aa205fcfe41ec3
#
_entry.id   fa4c5d71d0f2a63a88aa205fcfe41ec3
#
_cell.length_a   1.000
_cell.length_b   1.000
_cell.length_c   1.000
_cell.angle_alpha   90.00
_cell.angle_beta   90.00
_cell.angle_gamma   90.00
#
_symmetry.space_group_name_H-M   'P 1'
#
loop_
_entity.id
_entity.type
_entity.pdbx_description
1 polymer ?
#
loop_
_entity_poly.entity_id
_entity_poly.type
_entity_poly.pdbx_seq_one_letter_code
_entity_poly.pdbx_strand_id
1 'polypeptide(L)'
;MTTPVPDPLPAAREGGLLRLAAIASLGAGAIHAAAIGAHAGERQAVLTFLVAAVLQLGWGALALVRRDRWLVLGGAAINAALGAGRAMA
;
A
#
# COMPACT_ATOMS: atom_id res chain seq x y z
N MET A 1 22.08 -6.40 -39.49
CA MET A 1 21.71 -5.52 -38.35
C MET A 1 20.47 -6.04 -37.72
N THR A 2 20.56 -6.39 -36.46
CA THR A 2 19.43 -6.98 -35.74
C THR A 2 18.51 -5.87 -35.21
N THR A 3 17.22 -6.07 -35.39
CA THR A 3 16.20 -5.20 -34.77
C THR A 3 16.28 -5.38 -33.25
N PRO A 4 16.37 -4.30 -32.49
CA PRO A 4 16.41 -4.45 -31.03
C PRO A 4 15.11 -5.11 -30.54
N VAL A 5 15.29 -6.20 -29.81
CA VAL A 5 14.16 -6.85 -29.16
C VAL A 5 13.81 -6.02 -27.93
N PRO A 6 12.51 -5.71 -27.71
CA PRO A 6 12.11 -4.99 -26.51
C PRO A 6 12.59 -5.72 -25.26
N ASP A 7 13.22 -5.00 -24.37
CA ASP A 7 13.67 -5.55 -23.09
C ASP A 7 12.46 -5.81 -22.21
N PRO A 8 12.19 -7.06 -21.81
CA PRO A 8 11.06 -7.35 -20.92
C PRO A 8 11.32 -6.94 -19.46
N LEU A 9 12.57 -6.62 -19.10
CA LEU A 9 12.93 -6.31 -17.72
C LEU A 9 12.19 -5.11 -17.14
N PRO A 10 11.96 -3.99 -17.86
CA PRO A 10 11.21 -2.88 -17.29
C PRO A 10 9.80 -3.25 -16.87
N ALA A 11 9.08 -4.00 -17.71
CA ALA A 11 7.73 -4.45 -17.39
C ALA A 11 7.73 -5.46 -16.23
N ALA A 12 8.72 -6.37 -16.21
CA ALA A 12 8.88 -7.32 -15.13
C ALA A 12 9.21 -6.62 -13.80
N ARG A 13 10.05 -5.58 -13.85
CA ARG A 13 10.37 -4.78 -12.66
C ARG A 13 9.15 -4.04 -12.14
N GLU A 14 8.37 -3.42 -13.02
CA GLU A 14 7.15 -2.73 -12.62
C GLU A 14 6.17 -3.68 -11.96
N GLY A 15 5.98 -4.87 -12.52
CA GLY A 15 5.13 -5.89 -11.92
C GLY A 15 5.66 -6.36 -10.59
N GLY A 16 6.98 -6.54 -10.46
CA GLY A 16 7.63 -6.92 -9.22
C GLY A 16 7.54 -5.85 -8.15
N LEU A 17 7.74 -4.58 -8.54
CA LEU A 17 7.65 -3.45 -7.62
C LEU A 17 6.20 -3.28 -7.11
N LEU A 18 5.22 -3.42 -7.99
CA LEU A 18 3.82 -3.35 -7.58
C LEU A 18 3.47 -4.47 -6.61
N ARG A 19 3.97 -5.67 -6.86
CA ARG A 19 3.75 -6.80 -5.96
C ARG A 19 4.39 -6.56 -4.60
N LEU A 20 5.63 -6.05 -4.58
CA LEU A 20 6.30 -5.69 -3.32
C LEU A 20 5.54 -4.60 -2.58
N ALA A 21 5.08 -3.59 -3.29
CA ALA A 21 4.28 -2.53 -2.70
C ALA A 21 2.98 -3.06 -2.11
N ALA A 22 2.33 -4.01 -2.80
CA ALA A 22 1.12 -4.64 -2.29
C ALA A 22 1.39 -5.43 -1.02
N ILE A 23 2.46 -6.20 -0.98
CA ILE A 23 2.86 -6.97 0.21
C ILE A 23 3.21 -6.03 1.36
N ALA A 24 3.96 -4.96 1.07
CA ALA A 24 4.30 -3.96 2.08
C ALA A 24 3.05 -3.28 2.65
N SER A 25 2.08 -2.98 1.80
CA SER A 25 0.81 -2.37 2.22
C SER A 25 0.00 -3.31 3.10
N LEU A 26 -0.04 -4.60 2.74
CA LEU A 26 -0.69 -5.61 3.57
C LEU A 26 -0.02 -5.72 4.94
N GLY A 27 1.31 -5.73 4.96
CA GLY A 27 2.09 -5.77 6.20
C GLY A 27 1.83 -4.55 7.08
N ALA A 28 1.86 -3.36 6.48
CA ALA A 28 1.57 -2.12 7.20
C ALA A 28 0.15 -2.11 7.74
N GLY A 29 -0.81 -2.57 6.94
CA GLY A 29 -2.21 -2.69 7.37
C GLY A 29 -2.38 -3.66 8.53
N ALA A 30 -1.68 -4.79 8.51
CA ALA A 30 -1.69 -5.75 9.60
C ALA A 30 -1.11 -5.16 10.87
N ILE A 31 -0.04 -4.36 10.76
CA ILE A 31 0.55 -3.66 11.92
C ILE A 31 -0.45 -2.67 12.50
N HIS A 32 -1.13 -1.90 11.65
CA HIS A 32 -2.15 -0.96 12.12
C HIS A 32 -3.32 -1.67 12.77
N ALA A 33 -3.75 -2.81 12.21
CA ALA A 33 -4.80 -3.61 12.81
C ALA A 33 -4.41 -4.12 14.21
N ALA A 34 -3.16 -4.56 14.36
CA ALA A 34 -2.64 -4.98 15.67
C ALA A 34 -2.58 -3.81 16.64
N ALA A 35 -2.24 -2.61 16.16
CA ALA A 35 -2.18 -1.41 16.99
C ALA A 35 -3.55 -1.02 17.57
N ILE A 36 -4.64 -1.40 16.92
CA ILE A 36 -5.99 -1.14 17.44
C ILE A 36 -6.15 -1.74 18.83
N GLY A 37 -5.72 -3.00 19.02
CA GLY A 37 -5.79 -3.65 20.33
C GLY A 37 -4.96 -2.93 21.39
N ALA A 38 -3.76 -2.48 21.02
CA ALA A 38 -2.88 -1.77 21.94
C ALA A 38 -3.43 -0.40 22.36
N HIS A 39 -4.32 0.20 21.56
CA HIS A 39 -4.87 1.53 21.81
C HIS A 39 -6.39 1.48 22.06
N ALA A 40 -6.89 0.35 22.54
CA ALA A 40 -8.33 0.12 22.67
C ALA A 40 -9.06 1.17 23.51
N GLY A 41 -8.38 1.79 24.47
CA GLY A 41 -8.99 2.85 25.29
C GLY A 41 -8.98 4.24 24.66
N GLU A 42 -8.36 4.39 23.49
CA GLU A 42 -8.19 5.67 22.82
C GLU A 42 -9.00 5.69 21.53
N ARG A 43 -10.23 6.18 21.61
CA ARG A 43 -11.17 6.14 20.48
C ARG A 43 -10.60 6.73 19.19
N GLN A 44 -9.92 7.88 19.29
CA GLN A 44 -9.38 8.54 18.11
C GLN A 44 -8.25 7.72 17.47
N ALA A 45 -7.40 7.14 18.30
CA ALA A 45 -6.34 6.26 17.81
C ALA A 45 -6.93 5.01 17.16
N VAL A 46 -7.92 4.40 17.76
CA VAL A 46 -8.60 3.23 17.20
C VAL A 46 -9.19 3.53 15.84
N LEU A 47 -9.88 4.66 15.70
CA LEU A 47 -10.48 5.05 14.43
C LEU A 47 -9.43 5.32 13.36
N THR A 48 -8.34 6.00 13.72
CA THR A 48 -7.24 6.28 12.80
C THR A 48 -6.58 4.99 12.32
N PHE A 49 -6.26 4.08 13.22
CA PHE A 49 -5.65 2.81 12.86
C PHE A 49 -6.59 1.92 12.06
N LEU A 50 -7.88 1.97 12.37
CA LEU A 50 -8.88 1.21 11.62
C LEU A 50 -8.95 1.69 10.17
N VAL A 51 -9.03 3.00 9.95
CA VAL A 51 -9.05 3.57 8.60
C VAL A 51 -7.78 3.22 7.86
N ALA A 52 -6.61 3.38 8.49
CA ALA A 52 -5.33 3.05 7.88
C ALA A 52 -5.26 1.56 7.51
N ALA A 53 -5.70 0.68 8.40
CA ALA A 53 -5.69 -0.76 8.16
C ALA A 53 -6.60 -1.13 6.98
N VAL A 54 -7.81 -0.60 6.95
CA VAL A 54 -8.77 -0.89 5.87
C VAL A 54 -8.23 -0.41 4.52
N LEU A 55 -7.70 0.82 4.47
CA LEU A 55 -7.15 1.36 3.23
C LEU A 55 -5.94 0.56 2.75
N GLN A 56 -5.01 0.25 3.64
CA GLN A 56 -3.79 -0.46 3.27
C GLN A 56 -4.05 -1.92 2.93
N LEU A 57 -4.88 -2.62 3.70
CA LEU A 57 -5.24 -3.99 3.39
C LEU A 57 -6.06 -4.07 2.11
N GLY A 58 -7.03 -3.17 1.95
CA GLY A 58 -7.85 -3.12 0.75
C GLY A 58 -7.04 -2.83 -0.50
N TRP A 59 -6.17 -1.82 -0.46
CA TRP A 59 -5.31 -1.49 -1.59
C TRP A 59 -4.34 -2.62 -1.89
N GLY A 60 -3.70 -3.19 -0.87
CA GLY A 60 -2.75 -4.29 -1.05
C GLY A 60 -3.40 -5.50 -1.69
N ALA A 61 -4.57 -5.90 -1.22
CA ALA A 61 -5.31 -7.02 -1.81
C ALA A 61 -5.69 -6.73 -3.25
N LEU A 62 -6.17 -5.52 -3.53
CA LEU A 62 -6.58 -5.12 -4.87
C LEU A 62 -5.39 -5.08 -5.82
N ALA A 63 -4.24 -4.59 -5.37
CA ALA A 63 -3.03 -4.52 -6.16
C ALA A 63 -2.47 -5.90 -6.51
N LEU A 64 -2.73 -6.92 -5.69
CA LEU A 64 -2.31 -8.29 -6.00
C LEU A 64 -3.14 -8.91 -7.12
N VAL A 65 -4.42 -8.52 -7.25
CA VAL A 65 -5.32 -9.07 -8.28
C VAL A 65 -5.44 -8.19 -9.50
N ARG A 66 -5.18 -6.90 -9.37
CA ARG A 66 -5.24 -5.93 -10.45
C ARG A 66 -3.93 -5.17 -10.56
N ARG A 67 -3.38 -5.11 -11.77
CA ARG A 67 -2.17 -4.33 -12.05
C ARG A 67 -2.56 -3.15 -12.91
N ASP A 68 -2.95 -2.07 -12.27
CA ASP A 68 -3.46 -0.89 -12.92
C ASP A 68 -2.66 0.32 -12.45
N ARG A 69 -2.39 1.24 -13.40
CA ARG A 69 -1.71 2.50 -13.12
C ARG A 69 -2.42 3.30 -12.03
N TRP A 70 -3.73 3.30 -12.04
CA TRP A 70 -4.54 4.03 -11.07
C TRP A 70 -4.39 3.47 -9.67
N LEU A 71 -4.16 2.17 -9.56
CA LEU A 71 -3.87 1.54 -8.26
C LEU A 71 -2.54 2.02 -7.69
N VAL A 72 -1.52 2.17 -8.53
CA VAL A 72 -0.22 2.68 -8.09
C VAL A 72 -0.37 4.09 -7.56
N LEU A 73 -1.06 4.96 -8.30
CA LEU A 73 -1.31 6.34 -7.89
C LEU A 73 -2.16 6.40 -6.63
N GLY A 74 -3.21 5.59 -6.56
CA GLY A 74 -4.07 5.52 -5.38
C GLY A 74 -3.30 5.07 -4.15
N GLY A 75 -2.48 4.04 -4.28
CA GLY A 75 -1.64 3.55 -3.19
C GLY A 75 -0.63 4.56 -2.72
N ALA A 76 0.02 5.25 -3.66
CA ALA A 76 0.96 6.31 -3.33
C ALA A 76 0.26 7.45 -2.58
N ALA A 77 -0.93 7.86 -3.04
CA ALA A 77 -1.71 8.93 -2.41
C ALA A 77 -2.14 8.52 -1.00
N ILE A 78 -2.64 7.31 -0.81
CA ILE A 78 -3.07 6.81 0.50
C ILE A 78 -1.90 6.79 1.47
N ASN A 79 -0.76 6.24 1.06
CA ASN A 79 0.38 6.12 1.95
C ASN A 79 1.02 7.48 2.25
N ALA A 80 1.04 8.38 1.28
CA ALA A 80 1.52 9.75 1.51
C ALA A 80 0.62 10.48 2.51
N ALA A 81 -0.70 10.35 2.39
CA ALA A 81 -1.65 10.96 3.30
C ALA A 81 -1.51 10.41 4.72
N LEU A 82 -1.35 9.11 4.86
CA LEU A 82 -1.17 8.47 6.17
C LEU A 82 0.16 8.88 6.79
N GLY A 83 1.23 8.95 5.99
CA GLY A 83 2.53 9.40 6.45
C GLY A 83 2.53 10.87 6.87
N ALA A 84 1.87 11.73 6.10
CA ALA A 84 1.73 13.16 6.43
C ALA A 84 0.92 13.34 7.71
N GLY A 85 -0.20 12.62 7.85
CA GLY A 85 -1.01 12.67 9.06
C GLY A 85 -0.22 12.29 10.31
N ARG A 86 0.59 11.25 10.20
CA ARG A 86 1.45 10.80 11.30
C ARG A 86 2.51 11.84 11.64
N ALA A 87 3.11 12.49 10.62
CA ALA A 87 4.13 13.50 10.83
C ALA A 87 3.57 14.75 11.51
N MET A 88 2.29 15.03 11.28
CA MET A 88 1.61 16.21 11.85
C MET A 88 0.97 15.95 13.20
N ALA A 89 0.88 14.70 13.61
CA ALA A 89 0.24 14.31 14.86
C ALA A 89 1.18 14.54 16.10
#